data_2cb6c0846d9b52243fba850e314365eb
#
_entry.id   2cb6c0846d9b52243fba850e314365eb
#
_cell.length_a   1.000
_cell.length_b   1.000
_cell.length_c   1.000
_cell.angle_alpha   90.00
_cell.angle_beta   90.00
_cell.angle_gamma   90.00
#
_symmetry.space_group_name_H-M   'P 1'
#
loop_
_entity.id
_entity.type
_entity.pdbx_description
1 polymer ?
#
loop_
_entity_poly.entity_id
_entity_poly.type
_entity_poly.pdbx_seq_one_letter_code
_entity_poly.pdbx_strand_id
1 'polypeptide(L)'
;MSFQPPVSLIIPNFNGAKLLKENLPTVQAALLAYPGGGRLIVVDDGSSDESLEVLRTLFPDVECVVHPENRGFSEAIHSGVQAATDEVLILLNSDVQPEPDFIAPLVARLQDDHVFAVQSAIRVDQPETHPYCLSRYAFRLGALKRLPTPDLGREGWMCLYASGGSMAVSRSKFLQLGGFLSLLKPFYWEDFDLGLRAWRRGWETWLEPQSLVLHQEKGSIRDHVKKRKIRWALQRNKLLAEWIHYPAWSLLLTAPPRILIRLLLKLISGDVGYASALGSALSKLPEVLKIRRDIALTASMSFTGVLQTIEDENAAHTELDRKSSGGCCGV
;
A
#
# COMPACT_ATOMS: atom_id res chain seq x y z
N MET A 1 -25.42 8.03 -17.28
CA MET A 1 -24.63 6.96 -16.58
C MET A 1 -23.17 7.40 -16.70
N SER A 2 -22.43 7.51 -15.61
CA SER A 2 -20.99 7.81 -15.65
C SER A 2 -20.28 6.63 -16.32
N PHE A 3 -19.30 6.91 -17.15
CA PHE A 3 -18.44 5.90 -17.76
C PHE A 3 -17.74 5.09 -16.66
N GLN A 4 -17.87 3.79 -16.70
CA GLN A 4 -17.23 2.88 -15.76
C GLN A 4 -16.24 1.98 -16.54
N PRO A 5 -14.94 2.31 -16.51
CA PRO A 5 -13.93 1.56 -17.25
C PRO A 5 -13.76 0.15 -16.68
N PRO A 6 -13.35 -0.83 -17.50
CA PRO A 6 -13.01 -2.16 -17.00
C PRO A 6 -11.80 -2.10 -16.07
N VAL A 7 -11.69 -3.10 -15.18
CA VAL A 7 -10.62 -3.20 -14.19
C VAL A 7 -9.85 -4.51 -14.32
N SER A 8 -8.54 -4.48 -14.06
CA SER A 8 -7.75 -5.69 -13.82
C SER A 8 -7.49 -5.83 -12.31
N LEU A 9 -8.07 -6.84 -11.69
CA LEU A 9 -7.86 -7.15 -10.29
C LEU A 9 -6.71 -8.17 -10.16
N ILE A 10 -5.68 -7.82 -9.41
CA ILE A 10 -4.44 -8.57 -9.28
C ILE A 10 -4.27 -9.06 -7.85
N ILE A 11 -4.13 -10.38 -7.68
CA ILE A 11 -3.91 -11.03 -6.38
C ILE A 11 -2.58 -11.76 -6.40
N PRO A 12 -1.57 -11.32 -5.61
CA PRO A 12 -0.37 -12.10 -5.38
C PRO A 12 -0.67 -13.26 -4.43
N ASN A 13 -0.21 -14.46 -4.76
CA ASN A 13 -0.38 -15.66 -3.96
C ASN A 13 0.94 -16.39 -3.73
N PHE A 14 1.17 -16.83 -2.50
CA PHE A 14 2.26 -17.74 -2.14
C PHE A 14 1.83 -18.68 -1.03
N ASN A 15 1.72 -19.98 -1.32
CA ASN A 15 1.27 -21.00 -0.39
C ASN A 15 -0.08 -20.64 0.29
N GLY A 16 -1.00 -20.10 -0.50
CA GLY A 16 -2.29 -19.58 -0.05
C GLY A 16 -3.49 -20.40 -0.49
N ALA A 17 -3.37 -21.71 -0.75
CA ALA A 17 -4.45 -22.56 -1.25
C ALA A 17 -5.76 -22.42 -0.46
N LYS A 18 -5.66 -22.34 0.88
CA LYS A 18 -6.80 -22.14 1.76
C LYS A 18 -7.43 -20.76 1.56
N LEU A 19 -6.60 -19.72 1.51
CA LEU A 19 -7.06 -18.33 1.32
C LEU A 19 -7.74 -18.14 -0.03
N LEU A 20 -7.20 -18.75 -1.08
CA LEU A 20 -7.82 -18.75 -2.41
C LEU A 20 -9.22 -19.39 -2.39
N LYS A 21 -9.36 -20.56 -1.75
CA LYS A 21 -10.67 -21.23 -1.60
C LYS A 21 -11.69 -20.37 -0.85
N GLU A 22 -11.25 -19.68 0.21
CA GLU A 22 -12.11 -18.88 1.09
C GLU A 22 -12.47 -17.51 0.47
N ASN A 23 -11.52 -16.83 -0.20
CA ASN A 23 -11.66 -15.43 -0.54
C ASN A 23 -11.93 -15.16 -2.03
N LEU A 24 -11.47 -15.99 -2.98
CA LEU A 24 -11.74 -15.77 -4.40
C LEU A 24 -13.24 -15.69 -4.76
N PRO A 25 -14.16 -16.46 -4.14
CA PRO A 25 -15.57 -16.31 -4.41
C PRO A 25 -16.12 -14.90 -4.15
N THR A 26 -15.67 -14.23 -3.08
CA THR A 26 -16.10 -12.85 -2.76
C THR A 26 -15.52 -11.84 -3.75
N VAL A 27 -14.29 -12.06 -4.21
CA VAL A 27 -13.64 -11.24 -5.23
C VAL A 27 -14.35 -11.37 -6.59
N GLN A 28 -14.70 -12.60 -7.00
CA GLN A 28 -15.46 -12.83 -8.23
C GLN A 28 -16.86 -12.21 -8.15
N ALA A 29 -17.54 -12.34 -7.00
CA ALA A 29 -18.84 -11.71 -6.78
C ALA A 29 -18.78 -10.19 -6.91
N ALA A 30 -17.77 -9.56 -6.33
CA ALA A 30 -17.56 -8.12 -6.44
C ALA A 30 -17.24 -7.67 -7.88
N LEU A 31 -16.46 -8.45 -8.62
CA LEU A 31 -16.15 -8.17 -10.02
C LEU A 31 -17.39 -8.32 -10.91
N LEU A 32 -18.23 -9.31 -10.66
CA LEU A 32 -19.52 -9.50 -11.35
C LEU A 32 -20.52 -8.39 -11.04
N ALA A 33 -20.52 -7.85 -9.82
CA ALA A 33 -21.38 -6.74 -9.40
C ALA A 33 -20.95 -5.40 -10.00
N TYR A 34 -19.70 -5.28 -10.44
CA TYR A 34 -19.18 -4.04 -11.01
C TYR A 34 -19.60 -3.89 -12.48
N PRO A 35 -20.40 -2.85 -12.83
CA PRO A 35 -20.94 -2.72 -14.19
C PRO A 35 -19.90 -2.49 -15.29
N GLY A 36 -18.72 -1.94 -14.94
CA GLY A 36 -17.61 -1.75 -15.89
C GLY A 36 -16.97 -3.06 -16.34
N GLY A 37 -17.22 -4.16 -15.63
CA GLY A 37 -16.58 -5.44 -15.86
C GLY A 37 -15.09 -5.44 -15.53
N GLY A 38 -14.41 -6.52 -15.88
CA GLY A 38 -12.98 -6.64 -15.68
C GLY A 38 -12.50 -8.08 -15.67
N ARG A 39 -11.24 -8.26 -15.33
CA ARG A 39 -10.57 -9.56 -15.23
C ARG A 39 -9.94 -9.77 -13.85
N LEU A 40 -9.83 -11.03 -13.47
CA LEU A 40 -9.13 -11.45 -12.26
C LEU A 40 -7.84 -12.18 -12.64
N ILE A 41 -6.72 -11.65 -12.13
CA ILE A 41 -5.37 -12.19 -12.37
C ILE A 41 -4.81 -12.62 -11.02
N VAL A 42 -4.50 -13.90 -10.86
CA VAL A 42 -3.77 -14.41 -9.70
C VAL A 42 -2.33 -14.68 -10.12
N VAL A 43 -1.38 -14.12 -9.38
CA VAL A 43 0.04 -14.38 -9.59
C VAL A 43 0.52 -15.35 -8.53
N ASP A 44 0.72 -16.59 -8.90
CA ASP A 44 1.30 -17.61 -8.02
C ASP A 44 2.82 -17.47 -7.99
N ASP A 45 3.33 -17.05 -6.85
CA ASP A 45 4.75 -16.73 -6.65
C ASP A 45 5.56 -17.96 -6.21
N GLY A 46 5.45 -19.06 -6.99
CA GLY A 46 6.20 -20.29 -6.75
C GLY A 46 5.69 -21.07 -5.54
N SER A 47 4.38 -21.23 -5.41
CA SER A 47 3.77 -22.03 -4.35
C SER A 47 4.16 -23.50 -4.43
N SER A 48 4.31 -24.12 -3.26
CA SER A 48 4.56 -25.56 -3.11
C SER A 48 3.38 -26.32 -2.51
N ASP A 49 2.30 -25.61 -2.17
CA ASP A 49 1.04 -26.18 -1.70
C ASP A 49 0.06 -26.46 -2.86
N GLU A 50 -1.20 -26.72 -2.56
CA GLU A 50 -2.25 -27.01 -3.54
C GLU A 50 -2.76 -25.76 -4.30
N SER A 51 -2.11 -24.58 -4.19
CA SER A 51 -2.60 -23.31 -4.77
C SER A 51 -2.90 -23.42 -6.26
N LEU A 52 -1.98 -23.98 -7.05
CA LEU A 52 -2.16 -24.14 -8.50
C LEU A 52 -3.26 -25.14 -8.85
N GLU A 53 -3.43 -26.21 -8.07
CA GLU A 53 -4.51 -27.16 -8.24
C GLU A 53 -5.87 -26.52 -7.96
N VAL A 54 -5.96 -25.74 -6.87
CA VAL A 54 -7.17 -24.98 -6.52
C VAL A 54 -7.56 -24.02 -7.63
N LEU A 55 -6.61 -23.23 -8.16
CA LEU A 55 -6.90 -22.30 -9.26
C LEU A 55 -7.42 -23.05 -10.49
N ARG A 56 -6.75 -24.12 -10.89
CA ARG A 56 -7.12 -24.88 -12.09
C ARG A 56 -8.46 -25.61 -11.97
N THR A 57 -8.79 -26.11 -10.77
CA THR A 57 -9.99 -26.95 -10.58
C THR A 57 -11.22 -26.18 -10.14
N LEU A 58 -11.07 -25.18 -9.26
CA LEU A 58 -12.18 -24.42 -8.70
C LEU A 58 -12.39 -23.07 -9.37
N PHE A 59 -11.36 -22.52 -10.01
CA PHE A 59 -11.38 -21.18 -10.60
C PHE A 59 -10.76 -21.17 -12.01
N PRO A 60 -11.25 -22.01 -12.95
CA PRO A 60 -10.64 -22.18 -14.27
C PRO A 60 -10.66 -20.91 -15.13
N ASP A 61 -11.58 -19.97 -14.86
CA ASP A 61 -11.70 -18.70 -15.60
C ASP A 61 -10.77 -17.61 -15.07
N VAL A 62 -10.04 -17.87 -13.97
CA VAL A 62 -9.08 -16.91 -13.41
C VAL A 62 -7.77 -17.00 -14.18
N GLU A 63 -7.30 -15.86 -14.68
CA GLU A 63 -5.99 -15.77 -15.32
C GLU A 63 -4.88 -16.03 -14.28
N CYS A 64 -4.04 -17.02 -14.52
CA CYS A 64 -2.98 -17.42 -13.60
C CYS A 64 -1.60 -17.17 -14.21
N VAL A 65 -0.82 -16.29 -13.56
CA VAL A 65 0.59 -16.08 -13.86
C VAL A 65 1.41 -16.87 -12.84
N VAL A 66 2.32 -17.74 -13.29
CA VAL A 66 3.07 -18.65 -12.41
C VAL A 66 4.56 -18.30 -12.44
N HIS A 67 5.14 -18.06 -11.29
CA HIS A 67 6.59 -17.96 -11.12
C HIS A 67 7.20 -19.33 -10.81
N PRO A 68 8.40 -19.64 -11.32
CA PRO A 68 9.08 -20.91 -11.02
C PRO A 68 9.58 -21.02 -9.58
N GLU A 69 9.72 -19.87 -8.88
CA GLU A 69 10.18 -19.74 -7.50
C GLU A 69 9.62 -18.48 -6.86
N ASN A 70 9.66 -18.40 -5.53
CA ASN A 70 9.21 -17.20 -4.80
C ASN A 70 10.13 -16.00 -5.06
N ARG A 71 9.61 -14.98 -5.73
CA ARG A 71 10.29 -13.72 -6.08
C ARG A 71 9.88 -12.56 -5.18
N GLY A 72 8.86 -12.76 -4.35
CA GLY A 72 8.33 -11.82 -3.38
C GLY A 72 7.21 -10.93 -3.92
N PHE A 73 6.50 -10.30 -2.99
CA PHE A 73 5.28 -9.52 -3.23
C PHE A 73 5.41 -8.51 -4.39
N SER A 74 6.46 -7.68 -4.38
CA SER A 74 6.65 -6.65 -5.41
C SER A 74 6.79 -7.24 -6.81
N GLU A 75 7.48 -8.36 -6.98
CA GLU A 75 7.64 -9.02 -8.28
C GLU A 75 6.34 -9.69 -8.74
N ALA A 76 5.59 -10.28 -7.80
CA ALA A 76 4.28 -10.83 -8.12
C ALA A 76 3.33 -9.74 -8.64
N ILE A 77 3.29 -8.59 -7.96
CA ILE A 77 2.51 -7.44 -8.43
C ILE A 77 3.00 -6.96 -9.80
N HIS A 78 4.32 -6.81 -10.02
CA HIS A 78 4.85 -6.40 -11.33
C HIS A 78 4.43 -7.36 -12.45
N SER A 79 4.48 -8.68 -12.22
CA SER A 79 4.06 -9.67 -13.20
C SER A 79 2.55 -9.59 -13.50
N GLY A 80 1.73 -9.37 -12.47
CA GLY A 80 0.30 -9.12 -12.64
C GLY A 80 0.01 -7.83 -13.44
N VAL A 81 0.73 -6.74 -13.17
CA VAL A 81 0.63 -5.47 -13.91
C VAL A 81 1.06 -5.61 -15.37
N GLN A 82 2.03 -6.47 -15.66
CA GLN A 82 2.44 -6.78 -17.04
C GLN A 82 1.38 -7.60 -17.78
N ALA A 83 0.71 -8.55 -17.12
CA ALA A 83 -0.38 -9.32 -17.68
C ALA A 83 -1.65 -8.48 -17.89
N ALA A 84 -1.87 -7.47 -17.03
CA ALA A 84 -3.02 -6.57 -17.09
C ALA A 84 -2.98 -5.65 -18.31
N THR A 85 -4.16 -5.41 -18.91
CA THR A 85 -4.33 -4.50 -20.07
C THR A 85 -5.16 -3.26 -19.72
N ASP A 86 -5.95 -3.31 -18.64
CA ASP A 86 -6.83 -2.22 -18.25
C ASP A 86 -6.04 -1.09 -17.57
N GLU A 87 -6.51 0.15 -17.72
CA GLU A 87 -5.88 1.32 -17.09
C GLU A 87 -6.11 1.35 -15.57
N VAL A 88 -7.23 0.82 -15.11
CA VAL A 88 -7.53 0.71 -13.69
C VAL A 88 -7.07 -0.66 -13.18
N LEU A 89 -6.08 -0.66 -12.31
CA LEU A 89 -5.64 -1.85 -11.60
C LEU A 89 -6.20 -1.84 -10.18
N ILE A 90 -6.64 -3.00 -9.70
CA ILE A 90 -6.97 -3.21 -8.29
C ILE A 90 -5.97 -4.22 -7.74
N LEU A 91 -5.15 -3.80 -6.79
CA LEU A 91 -4.23 -4.69 -6.08
C LEU A 91 -4.92 -5.13 -4.79
N LEU A 92 -5.06 -6.45 -4.62
CA LEU A 92 -5.76 -7.05 -3.48
C LEU A 92 -4.96 -8.23 -2.94
N ASN A 93 -4.71 -8.27 -1.64
CA ASN A 93 -4.06 -9.44 -1.03
C ASN A 93 -5.00 -10.65 -0.98
N SER A 94 -4.43 -11.85 -1.00
CA SER A 94 -5.19 -13.11 -0.94
C SER A 94 -5.92 -13.33 0.39
N ASP A 95 -5.56 -12.61 1.47
CA ASP A 95 -6.19 -12.63 2.80
C ASP A 95 -7.22 -11.51 3.03
N VAL A 96 -7.69 -10.88 1.93
CA VAL A 96 -8.66 -9.79 1.96
C VAL A 96 -9.96 -10.22 1.29
N GLN A 97 -11.09 -9.95 1.96
CA GLN A 97 -12.45 -10.18 1.45
C GLN A 97 -13.11 -8.82 1.15
N PRO A 98 -13.38 -8.50 -0.11
CA PRO A 98 -14.08 -7.28 -0.46
C PRO A 98 -15.60 -7.42 -0.27
N GLU A 99 -16.24 -6.28 0.07
CA GLU A 99 -17.70 -6.15 -0.08
C GLU A 99 -18.06 -6.10 -1.57
N PRO A 100 -19.28 -6.54 -1.95
CA PRO A 100 -19.67 -6.63 -3.36
C PRO A 100 -19.57 -5.33 -4.16
N ASP A 101 -19.73 -4.19 -3.53
CA ASP A 101 -19.75 -2.85 -4.14
C ASP A 101 -18.43 -2.07 -3.99
N PHE A 102 -17.36 -2.69 -3.52
CA PHE A 102 -16.11 -2.00 -3.19
C PHE A 102 -15.40 -1.36 -4.40
N ILE A 103 -15.62 -1.87 -5.63
CA ILE A 103 -14.89 -1.43 -6.84
C ILE A 103 -15.36 -0.05 -7.31
N ALA A 104 -16.67 0.16 -7.38
CA ALA A 104 -17.23 1.37 -8.00
C ALA A 104 -16.76 2.68 -7.33
N PRO A 105 -16.70 2.82 -5.99
CA PRO A 105 -16.20 4.02 -5.34
C PRO A 105 -14.70 4.28 -5.63
N LEU A 106 -13.88 3.22 -5.69
CA LEU A 106 -12.47 3.35 -6.03
C LEU A 106 -12.26 3.89 -7.44
N VAL A 107 -12.99 3.30 -8.40
CA VAL A 107 -12.92 3.69 -9.80
C VAL A 107 -13.42 5.12 -10.01
N ALA A 108 -14.52 5.49 -9.34
CA ALA A 108 -15.08 6.84 -9.46
C ALA A 108 -14.05 7.92 -9.05
N ARG A 109 -13.33 7.70 -7.96
CA ARG A 109 -12.30 8.64 -7.50
C ARG A 109 -11.05 8.63 -8.40
N LEU A 110 -10.67 7.48 -8.91
CA LEU A 110 -9.50 7.34 -9.79
C LEU A 110 -9.68 7.97 -11.17
N GLN A 111 -10.90 8.37 -11.54
CA GLN A 111 -11.17 9.10 -12.80
C GLN A 111 -10.64 10.55 -12.78
N ASP A 112 -10.29 11.08 -11.61
CA ASP A 112 -9.57 12.35 -11.52
C ASP A 112 -8.11 12.15 -11.94
N ASP A 113 -7.68 12.91 -12.94
CA ASP A 113 -6.31 12.83 -13.46
C ASP A 113 -5.22 13.17 -12.44
N HIS A 114 -5.55 13.86 -11.36
CA HIS A 114 -4.63 14.13 -10.28
C HIS A 114 -4.46 12.93 -9.35
N VAL A 115 -5.42 12.00 -9.33
CA VAL A 115 -5.37 10.82 -8.45
C VAL A 115 -4.50 9.73 -9.04
N PHE A 116 -3.55 9.25 -8.24
CA PHE A 116 -2.69 8.11 -8.53
C PHE A 116 -3.28 6.80 -8.03
N ALA A 117 -3.67 6.79 -6.75
CA ALA A 117 -4.15 5.59 -6.10
C ALA A 117 -5.26 5.90 -5.07
N VAL A 118 -6.15 4.94 -4.91
CA VAL A 118 -7.28 5.00 -3.97
C VAL A 118 -7.30 3.73 -3.14
N GLN A 119 -7.21 3.87 -1.83
CA GLN A 119 -7.25 2.77 -0.87
C GLN A 119 -8.69 2.52 -0.41
N SER A 120 -9.07 1.25 -0.26
CA SER A 120 -10.30 0.85 0.43
C SER A 120 -10.19 1.10 1.94
N ALA A 121 -11.31 1.34 2.59
CA ALA A 121 -11.40 1.22 4.04
C ALA A 121 -11.26 -0.25 4.44
N ILE A 122 -10.29 -0.54 5.31
CA ILE A 122 -9.97 -1.91 5.72
C ILE A 122 -10.53 -2.13 7.13
N ARG A 123 -11.43 -3.10 7.29
CA ARG A 123 -11.82 -3.63 8.61
C ARG A 123 -10.96 -4.83 8.97
N VAL A 124 -10.65 -4.98 10.24
CA VAL A 124 -10.08 -6.22 10.78
C VAL A 124 -11.15 -6.96 11.56
N ASP A 125 -11.03 -8.26 11.63
CA ASP A 125 -11.96 -9.16 12.32
C ASP A 125 -11.89 -9.03 13.87
N GLN A 126 -11.89 -7.77 14.36
CA GLN A 126 -11.93 -7.45 15.79
C GLN A 126 -13.00 -6.37 16.03
N PRO A 127 -14.02 -6.63 16.87
CA PRO A 127 -15.22 -5.79 17.00
C PRO A 127 -14.99 -4.38 17.55
N GLU A 128 -13.81 -4.05 18.08
CA GLU A 128 -13.52 -2.76 18.72
C GLU A 128 -12.60 -1.84 17.91
N THR A 129 -12.23 -2.23 16.70
CA THR A 129 -11.27 -1.47 15.90
C THR A 129 -11.98 -0.67 14.81
N HIS A 130 -11.78 0.64 14.80
CA HIS A 130 -12.18 1.51 13.70
C HIS A 130 -11.62 1.01 12.36
N PRO A 131 -12.31 1.25 11.22
CA PRO A 131 -11.79 0.89 9.91
C PRO A 131 -10.38 1.42 9.75
N TYR A 132 -9.47 0.52 9.41
CA TYR A 132 -8.05 0.84 9.37
C TYR A 132 -7.69 1.67 8.16
N CYS A 133 -6.68 2.43 8.40
CA CYS A 133 -5.55 2.67 7.56
C CYS A 133 -5.46 4.02 6.89
N LEU A 134 -6.06 5.07 7.44
CA LEU A 134 -5.64 6.38 6.97
C LEU A 134 -4.16 6.58 7.31
N SER A 135 -3.30 6.63 6.31
CA SER A 135 -1.88 6.88 6.47
C SER A 135 -1.61 8.38 6.60
N ARG A 136 -1.95 8.93 7.78
CA ARG A 136 -1.65 10.30 8.18
C ARG A 136 -0.38 10.38 9.00
N TYR A 137 0.47 11.35 8.66
CA TYR A 137 1.74 11.54 9.32
C TYR A 137 2.07 13.01 9.48
N ALA A 138 2.66 13.37 10.63
CA ALA A 138 3.36 14.65 10.82
C ALA A 138 4.87 14.44 10.85
N PHE A 139 5.63 15.34 10.26
CA PHE A 139 7.08 15.33 10.32
C PHE A 139 7.56 16.19 11.46
N ARG A 140 8.01 15.56 12.54
CA ARG A 140 8.44 16.26 13.77
C ARG A 140 9.81 15.78 14.19
N LEU A 141 10.70 16.70 14.54
CA LEU A 141 12.07 16.40 14.98
C LEU A 141 12.83 15.48 14.01
N GLY A 142 12.62 15.70 12.70
CA GLY A 142 13.28 14.94 11.64
C GLY A 142 12.80 13.49 11.47
N ALA A 143 11.60 13.15 11.95
CA ALA A 143 10.99 11.84 11.76
C ALA A 143 9.49 11.95 11.51
N LEU A 144 8.95 11.01 10.72
CA LEU A 144 7.51 10.82 10.59
C LEU A 144 6.92 10.20 11.86
N LYS A 145 5.88 10.82 12.36
CA LYS A 145 5.03 10.30 13.43
C LYS A 145 3.62 10.08 12.88
N ARG A 146 3.11 8.86 13.02
CA ARG A 146 1.74 8.56 12.62
C ARG A 146 0.77 9.37 13.48
N LEU A 147 -0.22 9.96 12.84
CA LEU A 147 -1.32 10.65 13.48
C LEU A 147 -2.50 9.68 13.69
N PRO A 148 -3.37 9.92 14.68
CA PRO A 148 -4.61 9.16 14.84
C PRO A 148 -5.47 9.24 13.59
N THR A 149 -6.16 8.15 13.26
CA THR A 149 -7.22 8.15 12.24
C THR A 149 -8.44 8.86 12.83
N PRO A 150 -8.99 9.89 12.18
CA PRO A 150 -10.25 10.51 12.62
C PRO A 150 -11.42 9.56 12.31
N ASP A 151 -12.63 9.96 12.72
CA ASP A 151 -13.83 9.38 12.16
C ASP A 151 -13.88 9.72 10.67
N LEU A 152 -13.92 8.71 9.82
CA LEU A 152 -13.75 8.90 8.38
C LEU A 152 -15.00 9.46 7.69
N GLY A 153 -16.16 9.43 8.35
CA GLY A 153 -17.42 9.83 7.72
C GLY A 153 -17.70 9.05 6.42
N ARG A 154 -18.27 9.73 5.42
CA ARG A 154 -18.53 9.16 4.08
C ARG A 154 -17.66 9.76 2.98
N GLU A 155 -16.96 10.82 3.27
CA GLU A 155 -16.11 11.51 2.30
C GLU A 155 -14.72 10.89 2.26
N GLY A 156 -14.06 10.96 1.10
CA GLY A 156 -12.71 10.47 0.95
C GLY A 156 -11.69 11.32 1.71
N TRP A 157 -10.56 10.73 2.06
CA TRP A 157 -9.49 11.38 2.81
C TRP A 157 -8.16 11.27 2.06
N MET A 158 -7.45 12.37 1.94
CA MET A 158 -6.07 12.29 1.44
C MET A 158 -5.19 11.50 2.39
N CYS A 159 -4.37 10.62 1.85
CA CYS A 159 -3.44 9.81 2.62
C CYS A 159 -2.04 9.81 2.00
N LEU A 160 -1.02 9.52 2.80
CA LEU A 160 0.36 9.56 2.33
C LEU A 160 0.67 8.45 1.33
N TYR A 161 0.03 7.31 1.47
CA TYR A 161 0.12 6.16 0.57
C TYR A 161 -1.11 5.27 0.73
N ALA A 162 -1.45 4.58 -0.33
CA ALA A 162 -2.44 3.50 -0.30
C ALA A 162 -1.75 2.18 0.03
N SER A 163 -2.39 1.36 0.88
CA SER A 163 -1.87 0.03 1.22
C SER A 163 -1.94 -0.90 0.01
N GLY A 164 -0.82 -1.54 -0.31
CA GLY A 164 -0.74 -2.54 -1.38
C GLY A 164 -1.66 -3.75 -1.21
N GLY A 165 -2.24 -3.91 -0.01
CA GLY A 165 -3.19 -4.99 0.30
C GLY A 165 -4.61 -4.75 -0.20
N SER A 166 -5.01 -3.51 -0.46
CA SER A 166 -6.31 -3.15 -1.07
C SER A 166 -6.28 -1.73 -1.62
N MET A 167 -5.89 -1.58 -2.88
CA MET A 167 -5.91 -0.27 -3.56
C MET A 167 -6.27 -0.40 -5.04
N ALA A 168 -6.97 0.61 -5.56
CA ALA A 168 -7.01 0.86 -7.00
C ALA A 168 -5.88 1.83 -7.38
N VAL A 169 -5.27 1.64 -8.55
CA VAL A 169 -4.16 2.46 -9.03
C VAL A 169 -4.22 2.63 -10.55
N SER A 170 -3.84 3.82 -11.06
CA SER A 170 -3.64 4.05 -12.49
C SER A 170 -2.43 3.25 -12.97
N ARG A 171 -2.66 2.36 -13.94
CA ARG A 171 -1.62 1.51 -14.54
C ARG A 171 -0.53 2.34 -15.20
N SER A 172 -0.91 3.33 -15.98
CA SER A 172 0.02 4.20 -16.69
C SER A 172 0.93 4.96 -15.72
N LYS A 173 0.38 5.52 -14.64
CA LYS A 173 1.15 6.21 -13.59
C LYS A 173 2.02 5.25 -12.79
N PHE A 174 1.52 4.04 -12.46
CA PHE A 174 2.29 2.99 -11.79
C PHE A 174 3.53 2.61 -12.61
N LEU A 175 3.37 2.40 -13.92
CA LEU A 175 4.48 2.09 -14.83
C LEU A 175 5.45 3.27 -14.99
N GLN A 176 4.96 4.51 -15.07
CA GLN A 176 5.81 5.71 -15.10
C GLN A 176 6.65 5.89 -13.84
N LEU A 177 6.17 5.44 -12.69
CA LEU A 177 6.94 5.40 -11.44
C LEU A 177 7.94 4.25 -11.40
N GLY A 178 7.85 3.27 -12.32
CA GLY A 178 8.61 2.05 -12.28
C GLY A 178 8.13 1.03 -11.24
N GLY A 179 6.89 1.18 -10.77
CA GLY A 179 6.25 0.29 -9.80
C GLY A 179 6.92 0.30 -8.42
N PHE A 180 6.88 -0.82 -7.73
CA PHE A 180 7.55 -1.01 -6.44
C PHE A 180 9.06 -1.13 -6.61
N LEU A 181 9.86 -0.46 -5.76
CA LEU A 181 11.31 -0.52 -5.83
C LEU A 181 11.83 -1.89 -5.37
N SER A 182 12.60 -2.57 -6.23
CA SER A 182 13.28 -3.83 -5.89
C SER A 182 14.26 -3.70 -4.71
N LEU A 183 14.74 -2.48 -4.45
CA LEU A 183 15.55 -2.13 -3.29
C LEU A 183 14.87 -2.49 -1.96
N LEU A 184 13.54 -2.42 -1.89
CA LEU A 184 12.75 -2.68 -0.68
C LEU A 184 12.33 -4.14 -0.50
N LYS A 185 12.79 -5.06 -1.37
CA LYS A 185 12.57 -6.50 -1.15
C LYS A 185 13.11 -6.95 0.21
N PRO A 186 12.51 -7.94 0.84
CA PRO A 186 11.47 -8.82 0.28
C PRO A 186 10.05 -8.31 0.50
N PHE A 187 9.76 -7.40 1.46
CA PHE A 187 8.42 -6.87 1.79
C PHE A 187 8.51 -5.71 2.78
N TYR A 188 7.45 -4.91 2.87
CA TYR A 188 7.21 -3.71 3.67
C TYR A 188 7.96 -2.46 3.18
N TRP A 189 7.26 -1.32 3.27
CA TRP A 189 7.68 0.03 2.87
C TRP A 189 7.63 0.28 1.36
N GLU A 190 7.28 -0.71 0.53
CA GLU A 190 7.11 -0.54 -0.90
C GLU A 190 5.91 0.38 -1.25
N ASP A 191 4.81 0.24 -0.52
CA ASP A 191 3.62 1.09 -0.66
C ASP A 191 3.86 2.53 -0.19
N PHE A 192 4.53 2.69 0.94
CA PHE A 192 4.97 3.99 1.43
C PHE A 192 5.88 4.72 0.43
N ASP A 193 6.86 4.03 -0.12
CA ASP A 193 7.76 4.58 -1.13
C ASP A 193 7.03 4.98 -2.41
N LEU A 194 6.18 4.08 -2.92
CA LEU A 194 5.39 4.32 -4.13
C LEU A 194 4.47 5.54 -3.98
N GLY A 195 3.74 5.63 -2.86
CA GLY A 195 2.87 6.77 -2.56
C GLY A 195 3.64 8.09 -2.51
N LEU A 196 4.79 8.13 -1.82
CA LEU A 196 5.62 9.35 -1.79
C LEU A 196 6.21 9.72 -3.15
N ARG A 197 6.59 8.76 -3.99
CA ARG A 197 7.04 9.04 -5.35
C ARG A 197 5.90 9.61 -6.20
N ALA A 198 4.68 9.13 -6.03
CA ALA A 198 3.50 9.67 -6.68
C ALA A 198 3.24 11.12 -6.24
N TRP A 199 3.16 11.37 -4.93
CA TRP A 199 2.99 12.70 -4.37
C TRP A 199 4.07 13.70 -4.82
N ARG A 200 5.31 13.24 -4.89
CA ARG A 200 6.41 14.08 -5.37
C ARG A 200 6.25 14.52 -6.82
N ARG A 201 5.44 13.82 -7.62
CA ARG A 201 5.02 14.20 -8.98
C ARG A 201 3.72 15.01 -9.04
N GLY A 202 3.13 15.33 -7.89
CA GLY A 202 1.84 16.02 -7.80
C GLY A 202 0.65 15.10 -8.02
N TRP A 203 0.82 13.78 -7.86
CA TRP A 203 -0.25 12.81 -7.94
C TRP A 203 -0.71 12.39 -6.55
N GLU A 204 -2.01 12.42 -6.35
CA GLU A 204 -2.66 12.27 -5.07
C GLU A 204 -2.95 10.81 -4.73
N THR A 205 -2.99 10.53 -3.44
CA THR A 205 -3.43 9.24 -2.90
C THR A 205 -4.56 9.47 -1.92
N TRP A 206 -5.63 8.71 -2.09
CA TRP A 206 -6.86 8.85 -1.30
C TRP A 206 -7.24 7.56 -0.58
N LEU A 207 -7.94 7.68 0.53
CA LEU A 207 -8.72 6.60 1.16
C LEU A 207 -10.19 6.87 0.87
N GLU A 208 -10.90 5.84 0.37
CA GLU A 208 -12.32 5.88 0.05
C GLU A 208 -13.12 5.06 1.07
N PRO A 209 -13.85 5.72 2.00
CA PRO A 209 -14.58 5.02 3.05
C PRO A 209 -15.74 4.16 2.55
N GLN A 210 -16.28 4.47 1.36
CA GLN A 210 -17.39 3.72 0.76
C GLN A 210 -16.92 2.42 0.11
N SER A 211 -15.63 2.27 -0.13
CA SER A 211 -15.02 1.02 -0.57
C SER A 211 -14.55 0.24 0.65
N LEU A 212 -15.21 -0.87 0.95
CA LEU A 212 -14.96 -1.62 2.17
C LEU A 212 -14.41 -3.00 1.89
N VAL A 213 -13.37 -3.37 2.63
CA VAL A 213 -12.81 -4.73 2.62
C VAL A 213 -12.56 -5.22 4.05
N LEU A 214 -12.68 -6.54 4.23
CA LEU A 214 -12.34 -7.23 5.47
C LEU A 214 -10.96 -7.89 5.33
N HIS A 215 -10.02 -7.52 6.19
CA HIS A 215 -8.70 -8.16 6.25
C HIS A 215 -8.67 -9.22 7.34
N GLN A 216 -8.47 -10.47 6.95
CA GLN A 216 -8.29 -11.57 7.88
C GLN A 216 -6.84 -11.52 8.40
N GLU A 217 -6.64 -11.33 9.72
CA GLU A 217 -5.29 -11.32 10.30
C GLU A 217 -4.57 -12.69 10.24
N LYS A 218 -5.20 -13.70 9.68
CA LYS A 218 -4.72 -15.07 9.58
C LYS A 218 -4.16 -15.32 8.19
N GLY A 219 -2.89 -15.53 8.12
CA GLY A 219 -2.23 -16.02 6.90
C GLY A 219 -1.39 -14.97 6.20
N SER A 220 -0.59 -15.34 5.36
CA SER A 220 0.33 -14.80 4.41
C SER A 220 1.77 -14.70 4.90
N ILE A 221 2.28 -13.56 5.27
CA ILE A 221 3.72 -13.41 5.58
C ILE A 221 4.07 -13.96 6.96
N ARG A 222 3.17 -13.75 7.95
CA ARG A 222 3.46 -14.12 9.36
C ARG A 222 3.54 -15.62 9.59
N ASP A 223 2.81 -16.40 8.82
CA ASP A 223 2.75 -17.87 8.96
C ASP A 223 3.88 -18.56 8.20
N HIS A 224 4.39 -17.95 7.13
CA HIS A 224 5.42 -18.54 6.28
C HIS A 224 6.82 -17.97 6.50
N VAL A 225 6.97 -16.83 7.19
CA VAL A 225 8.25 -16.14 7.38
C VAL A 225 8.59 -16.01 8.86
N LYS A 226 9.81 -16.41 9.23
CA LYS A 226 10.31 -16.29 10.61
C LYS A 226 10.22 -14.83 11.10
N LYS A 227 9.67 -14.61 12.30
CA LYS A 227 9.51 -13.28 12.94
C LYS A 227 10.79 -12.43 12.93
N ARG A 228 11.98 -13.07 13.03
CA ARG A 228 13.28 -12.39 12.92
C ARG A 228 13.50 -11.78 11.53
N LYS A 229 13.15 -12.48 10.45
CA LYS A 229 13.29 -11.99 9.07
C LYS A 229 12.32 -10.84 8.81
N ILE A 230 11.08 -10.93 9.31
CA ILE A 230 10.09 -9.84 9.24
C ILE A 230 10.62 -8.59 9.93
N ARG A 231 11.11 -8.71 11.17
CA ARG A 231 11.66 -7.58 11.93
C ARG A 231 12.87 -6.95 11.24
N TRP A 232 13.75 -7.79 10.70
CA TRP A 232 14.92 -7.33 9.96
C TRP A 232 14.51 -6.52 8.71
N ALA A 233 13.57 -7.04 7.90
CA ALA A 233 13.08 -6.36 6.71
C ALA A 233 12.41 -5.02 7.05
N LEU A 234 11.54 -5.00 8.06
CA LEU A 234 10.91 -3.77 8.55
C LEU A 234 11.93 -2.70 8.96
N GLN A 235 12.98 -3.08 9.68
CA GLN A 235 14.00 -2.13 10.16
C GLN A 235 14.88 -1.62 9.01
N ARG A 236 15.32 -2.53 8.12
CA ARG A 236 16.15 -2.19 6.96
C ARG A 236 15.39 -1.29 5.99
N ASN A 237 14.20 -1.69 5.60
CA ASN A 237 13.41 -0.97 4.60
C ASN A 237 12.93 0.37 5.12
N LYS A 238 12.66 0.49 6.44
CA LYS A 238 12.42 1.78 7.07
C LYS A 238 13.60 2.73 6.90
N LEU A 239 14.83 2.28 7.15
CA LEU A 239 16.02 3.11 6.96
C LEU A 239 16.17 3.54 5.50
N LEU A 240 15.99 2.61 4.56
CA LEU A 240 16.06 2.91 3.14
C LEU A 240 15.00 3.93 2.70
N ALA A 241 13.73 3.73 3.11
CA ALA A 241 12.64 4.65 2.80
C ALA A 241 12.88 6.05 3.40
N GLU A 242 13.34 6.14 4.66
CA GLU A 242 13.74 7.41 5.27
C GLU A 242 14.87 8.07 4.48
N TRP A 243 15.90 7.33 4.08
CA TRP A 243 17.03 7.85 3.33
C TRP A 243 16.67 8.26 1.90
N ILE A 244 15.69 7.62 1.28
CA ILE A 244 15.19 8.02 -0.04
C ILE A 244 14.41 9.33 0.05
N HIS A 245 13.54 9.49 1.03
CA HIS A 245 12.51 10.53 1.00
C HIS A 245 12.74 11.73 1.91
N TYR A 246 13.43 11.54 3.05
CA TYR A 246 13.55 12.60 4.04
C TYR A 246 14.44 13.75 3.54
N PRO A 247 14.17 15.00 3.98
CA PRO A 247 14.97 16.15 3.61
C PRO A 247 16.40 16.01 4.12
N ALA A 248 17.35 16.58 3.37
CA ALA A 248 18.79 16.44 3.65
C ALA A 248 19.17 16.89 5.08
N TRP A 249 18.57 17.98 5.56
CA TRP A 249 18.85 18.46 6.93
C TRP A 249 18.49 17.41 7.99
N SER A 250 17.38 16.69 7.82
CA SER A 250 16.99 15.62 8.74
C SER A 250 17.98 14.45 8.70
N LEU A 251 18.43 14.07 7.51
CA LEU A 251 19.39 12.97 7.34
C LEU A 251 20.77 13.31 7.90
N LEU A 252 21.17 14.58 7.85
CA LEU A 252 22.49 15.02 8.35
C LEU A 252 22.49 15.32 9.86
N LEU A 253 21.41 15.93 10.37
CA LEU A 253 21.40 16.44 11.74
C LEU A 253 20.65 15.52 12.73
N THR A 254 19.52 14.93 12.33
CA THR A 254 18.67 14.19 13.27
C THR A 254 18.73 12.67 13.11
N ALA A 255 18.98 12.17 11.90
CA ALA A 255 19.05 10.72 11.69
C ALA A 255 20.27 10.07 12.35
N PRO A 256 21.52 10.61 12.28
CA PRO A 256 22.68 9.97 12.87
C PRO A 256 22.54 9.72 14.39
N PRO A 257 22.19 10.72 15.23
CA PRO A 257 22.04 10.46 16.66
C PRO A 257 20.88 9.48 16.96
N ARG A 258 19.77 9.53 16.22
CA ARG A 258 18.68 8.55 16.38
C ARG A 258 19.11 7.13 16.06
N ILE A 259 19.86 6.95 14.96
CA ILE A 259 20.38 5.64 14.54
C ILE A 259 21.38 5.12 15.58
N LEU A 260 22.30 5.96 16.03
CA LEU A 260 23.31 5.60 17.03
C LEU A 260 22.67 5.19 18.37
N ILE A 261 21.78 6.01 18.91
CA ILE A 261 21.06 5.69 20.16
C ILE A 261 20.32 4.36 20.02
N ARG A 262 19.60 4.17 18.93
CA ARG A 262 18.86 2.92 18.68
C ARG A 262 19.80 1.72 18.56
N LEU A 263 20.94 1.88 17.88
CA LEU A 263 21.95 0.83 17.76
C LEU A 263 22.50 0.43 19.13
N LEU A 264 22.89 1.40 19.95
CA LEU A 264 23.41 1.16 21.31
C LEU A 264 22.39 0.46 22.19
N LEU A 265 21.14 0.95 22.24
CA LEU A 265 20.07 0.33 23.02
C LEU A 265 19.81 -1.12 22.58
N LYS A 266 19.86 -1.39 21.28
CA LYS A 266 19.68 -2.74 20.73
C LYS A 266 20.83 -3.66 21.06
N LEU A 267 22.07 -3.18 20.98
CA LEU A 267 23.25 -3.95 21.37
C LEU A 267 23.26 -4.27 22.87
N ILE A 268 22.92 -3.31 23.72
CA ILE A 268 22.80 -3.51 25.17
C ILE A 268 21.74 -4.56 25.48
N SER A 269 20.63 -4.61 24.71
CA SER A 269 19.58 -5.64 24.87
C SER A 269 19.91 -6.99 24.20
N GLY A 270 21.10 -7.16 23.63
CA GLY A 270 21.51 -8.38 22.91
C GLY A 270 20.86 -8.56 21.52
N ASP A 271 20.12 -7.58 21.01
CA ASP A 271 19.48 -7.63 19.69
C ASP A 271 20.43 -7.12 18.59
N VAL A 272 21.22 -8.03 18.02
CA VAL A 272 22.10 -7.72 16.89
C VAL A 272 21.38 -7.58 15.55
N GLY A 273 20.08 -7.86 15.51
CA GLY A 273 19.28 -7.80 14.27
C GLY A 273 19.24 -6.40 13.67
N TYR A 274 19.20 -5.36 14.51
CA TYR A 274 19.23 -3.98 14.04
C TYR A 274 20.58 -3.60 13.41
N ALA A 275 21.70 -4.03 13.99
CA ALA A 275 23.03 -3.82 13.42
C ALA A 275 23.16 -4.46 12.03
N SER A 276 22.66 -5.70 11.87
CA SER A 276 22.61 -6.39 10.58
C SER A 276 21.74 -5.64 9.56
N ALA A 277 20.56 -5.15 9.98
CA ALA A 277 19.66 -4.37 9.12
C ALA A 277 20.31 -3.03 8.69
N LEU A 278 20.98 -2.33 9.61
CA LEU A 278 21.71 -1.09 9.34
C LEU A 278 22.87 -1.32 8.38
N GLY A 279 23.70 -2.35 8.60
CA GLY A 279 24.81 -2.71 7.69
C GLY A 279 24.30 -3.00 6.27
N SER A 280 23.20 -3.77 6.15
CA SER A 280 22.56 -4.03 4.86
C SER A 280 21.97 -2.76 4.22
N ALA A 281 21.39 -1.84 4.99
CA ALA A 281 20.92 -0.57 4.44
C ALA A 281 22.08 0.32 3.97
N LEU A 282 23.18 0.39 4.73
CA LEU A 282 24.36 1.18 4.38
C LEU A 282 25.01 0.67 3.07
N SER A 283 25.04 -0.64 2.83
CA SER A 283 25.56 -1.19 1.57
C SER A 283 24.75 -0.77 0.33
N LYS A 284 23.54 -0.24 0.53
CA LYS A 284 22.63 0.24 -0.53
C LYS A 284 22.65 1.76 -0.72
N LEU A 285 23.50 2.49 -0.01
CA LEU A 285 23.60 3.95 -0.13
C LEU A 285 23.81 4.46 -1.57
N PRO A 286 24.65 3.87 -2.42
CA PRO A 286 24.80 4.33 -3.80
C PRO A 286 23.49 4.27 -4.58
N GLU A 287 22.70 3.19 -4.39
CA GLU A 287 21.39 3.01 -5.03
C GLU A 287 20.36 4.02 -4.48
N VAL A 288 20.35 4.24 -3.17
CA VAL A 288 19.52 5.28 -2.51
C VAL A 288 19.82 6.66 -3.09
N LEU A 289 21.10 7.03 -3.24
CA LEU A 289 21.49 8.35 -3.76
C LEU A 289 21.04 8.52 -5.22
N LYS A 290 21.12 7.45 -6.03
CA LYS A 290 20.61 7.45 -7.40
C LYS A 290 19.09 7.72 -7.40
N ILE A 291 18.32 6.95 -6.62
CA ILE A 291 16.85 7.11 -6.54
C ILE A 291 16.49 8.52 -6.05
N ARG A 292 17.18 9.05 -5.04
CA ARG A 292 16.96 10.44 -4.59
C ARG A 292 17.16 11.46 -5.71
N ARG A 293 18.21 11.29 -6.51
CA ARG A 293 18.48 12.17 -7.66
C ARG A 293 17.36 12.06 -8.70
N ASP A 294 16.92 10.84 -9.02
CA ASP A 294 15.86 10.60 -10.00
C ASP A 294 14.52 11.22 -9.53
N ILE A 295 14.19 11.08 -8.24
CA ILE A 295 13.04 11.76 -7.62
C ILE A 295 13.20 13.27 -7.71
N ALA A 296 14.36 13.83 -7.39
CA ALA A 296 14.58 15.29 -7.41
C ALA A 296 14.42 15.89 -8.81
N LEU A 297 14.79 15.16 -9.87
CA LEU A 297 14.65 15.59 -11.26
C LEU A 297 13.19 15.63 -11.74
N THR A 298 12.31 14.84 -11.14
CA THR A 298 10.91 14.70 -11.58
C THR A 298 9.90 15.25 -10.55
N ALA A 299 10.37 15.74 -9.41
CA ALA A 299 9.50 16.21 -8.35
C ALA A 299 8.94 17.60 -8.64
N SER A 300 7.63 17.74 -8.56
CA SER A 300 6.91 19.04 -8.54
C SER A 300 6.67 19.54 -7.12
N MET A 301 6.71 18.65 -6.11
CA MET A 301 6.46 18.98 -4.71
C MET A 301 7.63 18.57 -3.81
N SER A 302 7.87 19.33 -2.75
CA SER A 302 8.83 18.95 -1.69
C SER A 302 8.22 17.88 -0.76
N PHE A 303 9.06 17.13 -0.03
CA PHE A 303 8.57 16.17 0.96
C PHE A 303 7.66 16.82 2.03
N THR A 304 8.05 17.98 2.54
CA THR A 304 7.26 18.72 3.53
C THR A 304 6.01 19.33 2.93
N GLY A 305 6.05 19.76 1.66
CA GLY A 305 4.89 20.24 0.93
C GLY A 305 3.81 19.17 0.78
N VAL A 306 4.20 17.92 0.48
CA VAL A 306 3.24 16.79 0.43
C VAL A 306 2.50 16.65 1.76
N LEU A 307 3.22 16.65 2.88
CA LEU A 307 2.60 16.50 4.20
C LEU A 307 1.67 17.67 4.55
N GLN A 308 2.06 18.88 4.15
CA GLN A 308 1.25 20.08 4.37
C GLN A 308 -0.05 20.02 3.53
N THR A 309 0.05 19.68 2.24
CA THR A 309 -1.12 19.53 1.37
C THR A 309 -2.12 18.51 1.93
N ILE A 310 -1.65 17.34 2.37
CA ILE A 310 -2.51 16.31 2.97
C ILE A 310 -3.19 16.82 4.26
N GLU A 311 -2.46 17.56 5.10
CA GLU A 311 -3.00 18.06 6.36
C GLU A 311 -4.03 19.17 6.11
N ASP A 312 -3.75 20.10 5.21
CA ASP A 312 -4.65 21.23 4.88
C ASP A 312 -5.97 20.73 4.28
N GLU A 313 -5.91 19.79 3.34
CA GLU A 313 -7.10 19.20 2.72
C GLU A 313 -7.95 18.45 3.76
N ASN A 314 -7.32 17.58 4.55
CA ASN A 314 -8.03 16.84 5.58
C ASN A 314 -8.60 17.73 6.70
N ALA A 315 -7.99 18.87 6.98
CA ALA A 315 -8.54 19.87 7.91
C ALA A 315 -9.80 20.54 7.35
N ALA A 316 -9.79 20.89 6.05
CA ALA A 316 -10.95 21.46 5.38
C ALA A 316 -12.15 20.51 5.40
N HIS A 317 -11.93 19.21 5.14
CA HIS A 317 -12.99 18.18 5.25
C HIS A 317 -13.57 18.10 6.68
N THR A 318 -12.73 18.12 7.71
CA THR A 318 -13.19 18.08 9.12
C THR A 318 -14.06 19.28 9.50
N GLU A 319 -13.79 20.45 8.93
CA GLU A 319 -14.60 21.66 9.18
C GLU A 319 -15.96 21.61 8.45
N LEU A 320 -16.01 21.07 7.24
CA LEU A 320 -17.25 20.88 6.48
C LEU A 320 -18.20 19.90 7.19
N ASP A 321 -17.69 18.77 7.67
CA ASP A 321 -18.45 17.78 8.43
C ASP A 321 -19.04 18.37 9.73
N ARG A 322 -18.31 19.20 10.45
CA ARG A 322 -18.80 19.88 11.65
C ARG A 322 -19.91 20.88 11.34
N LYS A 323 -19.83 21.57 10.22
CA LYS A 323 -20.87 22.53 9.80
C LYS A 323 -22.14 21.83 9.35
N SER A 324 -22.03 20.67 8.66
CA SER A 324 -23.17 19.88 8.21
C SER A 324 -23.88 19.14 9.35
N SER A 325 -23.14 18.68 10.36
CA SER A 325 -23.71 18.02 11.55
C SER A 325 -24.23 18.99 12.63
N GLY A 326 -23.74 20.22 12.65
CA GLY A 326 -24.20 21.28 13.58
C GLY A 326 -25.51 22.00 13.17
N GLY A 327 -26.01 21.73 11.94
CA GLY A 327 -27.24 22.37 11.42
C GLY A 327 -28.58 21.73 11.82
N CYS A 328 -28.57 20.65 12.60
CA CYS A 328 -29.79 19.90 12.97
C CYS A 328 -30.23 20.04 14.43
N CYS A 329 -29.68 20.99 15.20
CA CYS A 329 -30.21 21.31 16.54
C CYS A 329 -30.64 22.76 16.58
N GLY A 330 -31.85 23.01 16.07
CA GLY A 330 -32.49 24.32 16.18
C GLY A 330 -33.83 24.36 15.43
N VAL A 331 -34.85 23.76 15.99
CA VAL A 331 -36.22 24.32 16.16
C VAL A 331 -36.96 23.35 17.07
#